data_3f6270eb57a768c90367028924baa62c
#
_entry.id   3f6270eb57a768c90367028924baa62c
#
_cell.length_a   1.000
_cell.length_b   1.000
_cell.length_c   1.000
_cell.angle_alpha   90.00
_cell.angle_beta   90.00
_cell.angle_gamma   90.00
#
_symmetry.space_group_name_H-M   'P 1'
#
loop_
_entity.id
_entity.type
_entity.pdbx_description
1 polymer ?
#
loop_
_entity_poly.entity_id
_entity_poly.type
_entity_poly.pdbx_seq_one_letter_code
_entity_poly.pdbx_strand_id
1 'polypeptide(L)'
;MKKTLDINTKKVLYLGMIKGDNMISKKLVSDITNKIEQHHKLYRFPVKAELWEDIFDQSINGWDSEWDGGGHSTGADVVSEGKDKTRYQNKSGDVNLNKGTIKWNGHRTTSKKTIEEKIDFISQPHYDKYVMLGRNKKDWKQGIKKYYLMVFDASLVGYDKLDWVESFGKDGKVNGWKGTKDGLPYKASISKSMSDQLWTECDIDYLGTKVEILID
;
A
#
# COMPACT_ATOMS: atom_id res chain seq x y z
N MET A 1 -9.55 19.12 -12.64
CA MET A 1 -10.24 20.07 -11.74
C MET A 1 -10.11 19.55 -10.32
N LYS A 2 -9.53 20.34 -9.39
CA LYS A 2 -9.49 20.00 -7.97
C LYS A 2 -10.85 20.34 -7.34
N LYS A 3 -11.59 19.35 -6.84
CA LYS A 3 -12.77 19.59 -6.02
C LYS A 3 -12.38 19.47 -4.56
N THR A 4 -12.42 20.57 -3.83
CA THR A 4 -12.31 20.60 -2.37
C THR A 4 -13.72 20.34 -1.81
N LEU A 5 -13.89 19.29 -1.01
CA LEU A 5 -15.10 19.09 -0.23
C LEU A 5 -14.79 19.48 1.21
N ASP A 6 -15.53 20.47 1.70
CA ASP A 6 -15.52 20.88 3.09
C ASP A 6 -16.42 19.91 3.88
N ILE A 7 -15.80 19.05 4.68
CA ILE A 7 -16.52 18.21 5.65
C ILE A 7 -16.10 18.73 7.02
N ASN A 8 -16.88 19.67 7.57
CA ASN A 8 -16.70 20.24 8.92
C ASN A 8 -15.26 20.74 9.19
N THR A 9 -14.80 21.71 8.39
CA THR A 9 -13.46 22.35 8.50
C THR A 9 -12.23 21.45 8.26
N LYS A 10 -12.42 20.20 7.87
CA LYS A 10 -11.29 19.28 7.58
C LYS A 10 -10.95 19.29 6.09
N LYS A 11 -9.70 19.60 5.77
CA LYS A 11 -9.21 19.64 4.37
C LYS A 11 -8.89 18.23 3.87
N VAL A 12 -9.89 17.51 3.35
CA VAL A 12 -9.68 16.28 2.59
C VAL A 12 -9.71 16.61 1.10
N LEU A 13 -8.61 16.41 0.41
CA LEU A 13 -8.48 16.67 -1.02
C LEU A 13 -8.60 15.37 -1.81
N TYR A 14 -9.64 15.26 -2.64
CA TYR A 14 -9.76 14.17 -3.61
C TYR A 14 -8.99 14.55 -4.88
N LEU A 15 -7.89 13.86 -5.16
CA LEU A 15 -7.07 14.05 -6.34
C LEU A 15 -7.20 12.84 -7.26
N GLY A 16 -7.93 12.99 -8.34
CA GLY A 16 -8.07 11.98 -9.39
C GLY A 16 -9.42 12.00 -10.07
N MET A 17 -9.46 11.64 -11.36
CA MET A 17 -10.71 11.35 -12.05
C MET A 17 -11.24 10.00 -11.57
N ILE A 18 -12.47 10.01 -11.08
CA ILE A 18 -13.24 8.81 -10.76
C ILE A 18 -13.55 8.10 -12.09
N LYS A 19 -12.76 7.09 -12.45
CA LYS A 19 -13.09 6.15 -13.51
C LYS A 19 -13.38 4.80 -12.86
N GLY A 20 -14.66 4.38 -12.89
CA GLY A 20 -15.11 3.05 -12.49
C GLY A 20 -15.56 2.89 -11.03
N ASP A 21 -16.13 1.74 -10.72
CA ASP A 21 -16.84 1.37 -9.49
C ASP A 21 -16.01 1.25 -8.20
N ASN A 22 -14.76 1.71 -8.21
CA ASN A 22 -13.80 1.61 -7.09
C ASN A 22 -13.72 2.88 -6.24
N MET A 23 -14.84 3.57 -6.01
CA MET A 23 -14.85 4.74 -5.15
C MET A 23 -14.66 4.38 -3.67
N ILE A 24 -13.56 4.85 -3.09
CA ILE A 24 -13.43 4.92 -1.63
C ILE A 24 -14.58 5.80 -1.12
N SER A 25 -15.51 5.24 -0.33
CA SER A 25 -16.66 6.00 0.14
C SER A 25 -16.22 7.17 1.02
N LYS A 26 -16.96 8.28 0.97
CA LYS A 26 -16.70 9.45 1.83
C LYS A 26 -16.73 9.08 3.31
N LYS A 27 -17.62 8.16 3.69
CA LYS A 27 -17.73 7.65 5.06
C LYS A 27 -16.42 6.96 5.47
N LEU A 28 -15.93 6.03 4.66
CA LEU A 28 -14.68 5.32 4.94
C LEU A 28 -13.49 6.28 5.09
N VAL A 29 -13.37 7.28 4.20
CA VAL A 29 -12.31 8.30 4.31
C VAL A 29 -12.44 9.10 5.61
N SER A 30 -13.66 9.50 5.96
CA SER A 30 -13.91 10.25 7.20
C SER A 30 -13.55 9.43 8.43
N ASP A 31 -13.94 8.16 8.47
CA ASP A 31 -13.66 7.26 9.59
C ASP A 31 -12.15 7.01 9.76
N ILE A 32 -11.45 6.74 8.66
CA ILE A 32 -9.98 6.60 8.65
C ILE A 32 -9.31 7.90 9.11
N THR A 33 -9.73 9.05 8.59
CA THR A 33 -9.15 10.36 8.94
C THR A 33 -9.31 10.62 10.44
N ASN A 34 -10.50 10.39 10.99
CA ASN A 34 -10.77 10.57 12.42
C ASN A 34 -9.85 9.70 13.30
N LYS A 35 -9.64 8.42 12.93
CA LYS A 35 -8.75 7.51 13.66
C LYS A 35 -7.28 7.93 13.58
N ILE A 36 -6.82 8.38 12.40
CA ILE A 36 -5.47 8.92 12.23
C ILE A 36 -5.27 10.19 13.07
N GLU A 37 -6.26 11.09 13.12
CA GLU A 37 -6.21 12.26 14.00
C GLU A 37 -6.13 11.87 15.49
N GLN A 38 -6.92 10.87 15.93
CA GLN A 38 -6.83 10.36 17.31
C GLN A 38 -5.43 9.83 17.62
N HIS A 39 -4.83 9.06 16.71
CA HIS A 39 -3.44 8.63 16.84
C HIS A 39 -2.50 9.83 17.04
N HIS A 40 -2.64 10.90 16.26
CA HIS A 40 -1.74 12.05 16.31
C HIS A 40 -1.97 12.98 17.50
N LYS A 41 -3.09 12.86 18.22
CA LYS A 41 -3.25 13.51 19.54
C LYS A 41 -2.35 12.87 20.61
N LEU A 42 -2.03 11.58 20.46
CA LEU A 42 -1.24 10.81 21.42
C LEU A 42 0.21 10.62 20.98
N TYR A 43 0.44 10.50 19.66
CA TYR A 43 1.73 10.07 19.12
C TYR A 43 2.24 11.00 18.02
N ARG A 44 3.57 11.22 18.00
CA ARG A 44 4.24 12.04 16.98
C ARG A 44 4.74 11.23 15.78
N PHE A 45 4.83 9.90 15.89
CA PHE A 45 5.27 9.05 14.79
C PHE A 45 4.13 8.73 13.81
N PRO A 46 4.44 8.45 12.54
CA PRO A 46 3.41 8.17 11.53
C PRO A 46 2.73 6.83 11.77
N VAL A 47 1.44 6.75 11.40
CA VAL A 47 0.68 5.51 11.30
C VAL A 47 1.34 4.60 10.26
N LYS A 48 1.57 3.34 10.61
CA LYS A 48 2.15 2.32 9.71
C LYS A 48 2.00 0.91 10.27
N ALA A 49 2.25 -0.10 9.43
CA ALA A 49 2.21 -1.53 9.79
C ALA A 49 0.90 -1.91 10.49
N GLU A 50 0.97 -2.69 11.54
CA GLU A 50 -0.17 -3.25 12.29
C GLU A 50 -1.20 -2.20 12.72
N LEU A 51 -0.74 -1.01 13.14
CA LEU A 51 -1.67 0.08 13.48
C LEU A 51 -2.50 0.54 12.26
N TRP A 52 -1.93 0.51 11.05
CA TRP A 52 -2.67 0.82 9.84
C TRP A 52 -3.70 -0.27 9.51
N GLU A 53 -3.34 -1.52 9.70
CA GLU A 53 -4.21 -2.67 9.52
C GLU A 53 -5.43 -2.57 10.46
N ASP A 54 -5.20 -2.31 11.75
CA ASP A 54 -6.24 -2.11 12.76
C ASP A 54 -7.16 -0.91 12.42
N ILE A 55 -6.60 0.25 12.09
CA ILE A 55 -7.39 1.43 11.68
C ILE A 55 -8.29 1.10 10.49
N PHE A 56 -7.76 0.37 9.49
CA PHE A 56 -8.52 0.05 8.29
C PHE A 56 -9.61 -0.99 8.58
N ASP A 57 -9.29 -2.05 9.33
CA ASP A 57 -10.25 -3.08 9.72
C ASP A 57 -11.44 -2.47 10.49
N GLN A 58 -11.17 -1.71 11.54
CA GLN A 58 -12.21 -1.02 12.31
C GLN A 58 -13.04 -0.03 11.48
N SER A 59 -12.49 0.51 10.39
CA SER A 59 -13.21 1.45 9.53
C SER A 59 -14.13 0.74 8.54
N ILE A 60 -13.87 -0.53 8.22
CA ILE A 60 -14.69 -1.37 7.34
C ILE A 60 -15.68 -2.21 8.13
N ASN A 61 -15.19 -2.93 9.13
CA ASN A 61 -15.91 -3.99 9.84
C ASN A 61 -16.46 -3.53 11.20
N GLY A 62 -15.92 -2.44 11.76
CA GLY A 62 -16.29 -1.95 13.09
C GLY A 62 -15.38 -2.46 14.21
N TRP A 63 -15.66 -2.04 15.44
CA TRP A 63 -14.84 -2.37 16.62
C TRP A 63 -14.97 -3.83 17.08
N ASP A 64 -16.09 -4.47 16.75
CA ASP A 64 -16.40 -5.85 17.14
C ASP A 64 -15.92 -6.87 16.10
N SER A 65 -15.04 -6.47 15.18
CA SER A 65 -14.49 -7.37 14.18
C SER A 65 -13.61 -8.44 14.82
N GLU A 66 -13.60 -9.65 14.23
CA GLU A 66 -12.75 -10.78 14.65
C GLU A 66 -11.29 -10.65 14.16
N TRP A 67 -10.79 -9.41 13.98
CA TRP A 67 -9.43 -9.19 13.54
C TRP A 67 -8.41 -9.69 14.58
N ASP A 68 -7.51 -10.57 14.16
CA ASP A 68 -6.59 -11.31 15.04
C ASP A 68 -5.22 -10.62 15.28
N GLY A 69 -5.08 -9.36 14.86
CA GLY A 69 -3.85 -8.59 15.06
C GLY A 69 -2.81 -8.73 13.95
N GLY A 70 -3.19 -9.27 12.80
CA GLY A 70 -2.34 -9.26 11.60
C GLY A 70 -1.03 -10.04 11.77
N GLY A 71 -1.07 -11.33 11.64
CA GLY A 71 0.13 -12.18 11.66
C GLY A 71 0.90 -12.12 10.33
N HIS A 72 2.10 -12.71 10.30
CA HIS A 72 2.86 -12.96 9.06
C HIS A 72 2.22 -14.08 8.21
N SER A 73 0.87 -14.09 8.12
CA SER A 73 0.16 -15.06 7.31
C SER A 73 0.36 -14.78 5.81
N THR A 74 0.21 -15.80 4.99
CA THR A 74 0.21 -15.66 3.52
C THR A 74 -1.14 -15.14 3.00
N GLY A 75 -2.09 -14.86 3.89
CA GLY A 75 -3.44 -14.40 3.57
C GLY A 75 -3.56 -12.88 3.45
N ALA A 76 -4.80 -12.42 3.32
CA ALA A 76 -5.14 -11.01 3.38
C ALA A 76 -4.97 -10.45 4.80
N ASP A 77 -4.57 -9.18 4.91
CA ASP A 77 -4.43 -8.52 6.22
C ASP A 77 -5.82 -8.20 6.81
N VAL A 78 -6.80 -7.88 5.97
CA VAL A 78 -8.19 -7.59 6.35
C VAL A 78 -9.16 -8.21 5.36
N VAL A 79 -10.25 -8.79 5.85
CA VAL A 79 -11.37 -9.31 5.04
C VAL A 79 -12.64 -8.57 5.42
N SER A 80 -13.37 -8.01 4.43
CA SER A 80 -14.65 -7.38 4.73
C SER A 80 -15.71 -8.39 5.16
N GLU A 81 -16.51 -8.05 6.17
CA GLU A 81 -17.59 -8.91 6.70
C GLU A 81 -18.87 -8.90 5.84
N GLY A 82 -18.94 -8.05 4.81
CA GLY A 82 -20.08 -7.95 3.89
C GLY A 82 -20.33 -9.18 3.03
N LYS A 83 -21.40 -9.15 2.21
CA LYS A 83 -21.75 -10.24 1.29
C LYS A 83 -20.61 -10.60 0.33
N ASP A 84 -19.88 -9.59 -0.13
CA ASP A 84 -18.71 -9.73 -0.98
C ASP A 84 -17.47 -9.67 -0.09
N LYS A 85 -17.04 -10.80 0.45
CA LYS A 85 -15.87 -10.92 1.32
C LYS A 85 -14.59 -10.51 0.56
N THR A 86 -14.39 -9.20 0.38
CA THR A 86 -13.20 -8.66 -0.27
C THR A 86 -11.99 -8.81 0.64
N ARG A 87 -10.93 -9.39 0.12
CA ARG A 87 -9.65 -9.58 0.80
C ARG A 87 -8.73 -8.39 0.51
N TYR A 88 -8.30 -7.71 1.56
CA TYR A 88 -7.43 -6.54 1.45
C TYR A 88 -6.03 -6.84 1.97
N GLN A 89 -5.04 -6.33 1.24
CA GLN A 89 -3.65 -6.29 1.68
C GLN A 89 -3.30 -4.85 2.07
N ASN A 90 -3.10 -4.64 3.36
CA ASN A 90 -2.78 -3.33 3.89
C ASN A 90 -1.27 -3.07 3.84
N LYS A 91 -0.89 -1.93 3.29
CA LYS A 91 0.52 -1.53 3.25
C LYS A 91 0.67 -0.07 3.64
N SER A 92 1.72 0.23 4.38
CA SER A 92 2.21 1.58 4.54
C SER A 92 3.46 1.77 3.70
N GLY A 93 3.57 2.91 3.00
CA GLY A 93 4.65 3.12 2.05
C GLY A 93 5.21 4.53 2.02
N ASP A 94 6.38 4.66 1.37
CA ASP A 94 7.01 5.96 1.14
C ASP A 94 6.62 6.47 -0.25
N VAL A 95 6.02 7.67 -0.29
CA VAL A 95 5.67 8.39 -1.51
C VAL A 95 6.85 9.27 -1.91
N ASN A 96 7.29 9.15 -3.16
CA ASN A 96 8.26 10.05 -3.77
C ASN A 96 7.54 11.00 -4.72
N LEU A 97 7.22 12.21 -4.24
CA LEU A 97 6.47 13.20 -5.02
C LEU A 97 7.24 13.71 -6.24
N ASN A 98 8.58 13.72 -6.19
CA ASN A 98 9.39 14.18 -7.32
C ASN A 98 9.34 13.19 -8.49
N LYS A 99 9.18 11.90 -8.20
CA LYS A 99 9.06 10.83 -9.21
C LYS A 99 7.62 10.43 -9.50
N GLY A 100 6.66 10.89 -8.70
CA GLY A 100 5.28 10.42 -8.78
C GLY A 100 5.10 8.95 -8.41
N THR A 101 5.99 8.37 -7.57
CA THR A 101 5.96 6.93 -7.27
C THR A 101 5.70 6.64 -5.80
N ILE A 102 5.14 5.46 -5.53
CA ILE A 102 5.05 4.87 -4.20
C ILE A 102 5.80 3.55 -4.16
N LYS A 103 6.48 3.28 -3.04
CA LYS A 103 7.21 2.04 -2.80
C LYS A 103 6.71 1.34 -1.55
N TRP A 104 6.47 0.03 -1.67
CA TRP A 104 6.04 -0.83 -0.55
C TRP A 104 6.72 -2.19 -0.58
N ASN A 105 6.65 -2.91 0.54
CA ASN A 105 7.08 -4.29 0.64
C ASN A 105 5.90 -5.25 0.43
N GLY A 106 6.18 -6.41 -0.16
CA GLY A 106 5.23 -7.51 -0.36
C GLY A 106 5.61 -8.74 0.45
N HIS A 107 5.35 -9.91 -0.11
CA HIS A 107 5.65 -11.19 0.52
C HIS A 107 7.15 -11.45 0.71
N ARG A 108 7.49 -12.25 1.71
CA ARG A 108 8.80 -12.89 1.81
C ARG A 108 8.77 -14.20 1.04
N THR A 109 9.80 -14.46 0.26
CA THR A 109 9.89 -15.64 -0.62
C THR A 109 10.99 -16.60 -0.22
N THR A 110 11.44 -16.57 1.03
CA THR A 110 12.53 -17.41 1.56
C THR A 110 12.28 -18.91 1.42
N SER A 111 11.01 -19.35 1.49
CA SER A 111 10.64 -20.76 1.30
C SER A 111 10.75 -21.24 -0.15
N LYS A 112 10.94 -20.34 -1.11
CA LYS A 112 11.05 -20.62 -2.53
C LYS A 112 12.52 -20.62 -2.94
N LYS A 113 12.96 -21.67 -3.61
CA LYS A 113 14.40 -21.90 -3.91
C LYS A 113 14.84 -21.18 -5.17
N THR A 114 14.05 -21.25 -6.24
CA THR A 114 14.39 -20.64 -7.54
C THR A 114 13.65 -19.32 -7.75
N ILE A 115 14.11 -18.54 -8.73
CA ILE A 115 13.43 -17.29 -9.07
C ILE A 115 12.06 -17.54 -9.68
N GLU A 116 11.90 -18.61 -10.46
CA GLU A 116 10.63 -19.01 -11.06
C GLU A 116 9.60 -19.35 -9.98
N GLU A 117 9.98 -20.15 -8.97
CA GLU A 117 9.12 -20.46 -7.82
C GLU A 117 8.71 -19.19 -7.05
N LYS A 118 9.62 -18.20 -6.95
CA LYS A 118 9.34 -16.91 -6.30
C LYS A 118 8.32 -16.11 -7.11
N ILE A 119 8.52 -16.01 -8.42
CA ILE A 119 7.63 -15.29 -9.33
C ILE A 119 6.24 -15.94 -9.31
N ASP A 120 6.15 -17.24 -9.44
CA ASP A 120 4.88 -17.98 -9.38
C ASP A 120 4.14 -17.69 -8.07
N PHE A 121 4.84 -17.72 -6.94
CA PHE A 121 4.26 -17.45 -5.63
C PHE A 121 3.73 -16.02 -5.51
N ILE A 122 4.52 -15.00 -5.87
CA ILE A 122 4.11 -13.59 -5.72
C ILE A 122 3.05 -13.16 -6.76
N SER A 123 2.89 -13.91 -7.84
CA SER A 123 1.90 -13.65 -8.89
C SER A 123 0.52 -14.27 -8.58
N GLN A 124 0.42 -15.12 -7.55
CA GLN A 124 -0.86 -15.71 -7.17
C GLN A 124 -1.81 -14.66 -6.57
N PRO A 125 -3.13 -14.80 -6.77
CA PRO A 125 -4.13 -13.86 -6.25
C PRO A 125 -4.40 -14.09 -4.75
N HIS A 126 -3.45 -13.73 -3.89
CA HIS A 126 -3.56 -13.88 -2.43
C HIS A 126 -4.63 -12.95 -1.83
N TYR A 127 -4.90 -11.82 -2.48
CA TYR A 127 -5.86 -10.79 -2.07
C TYR A 127 -6.46 -10.11 -3.29
N ASP A 128 -7.59 -9.43 -3.10
CA ASP A 128 -8.34 -8.80 -4.17
C ASP A 128 -7.90 -7.34 -4.38
N LYS A 129 -7.62 -6.64 -3.26
CA LYS A 129 -7.24 -5.22 -3.28
C LYS A 129 -6.05 -4.92 -2.38
N TYR A 130 -5.28 -3.93 -2.80
CA TYR A 130 -4.36 -3.20 -1.93
C TYR A 130 -5.04 -2.00 -1.30
N VAL A 131 -4.73 -1.77 -0.02
CA VAL A 131 -5.06 -0.52 0.68
C VAL A 131 -3.78 0.07 1.23
N MET A 132 -3.40 1.21 0.70
CA MET A 132 -2.11 1.81 0.99
C MET A 132 -2.26 3.14 1.72
N LEU A 133 -1.49 3.29 2.80
CA LEU A 133 -1.31 4.56 3.49
C LEU A 133 0.11 5.07 3.24
N GLY A 134 0.25 5.87 2.21
CA GLY A 134 1.53 6.46 1.81
C GLY A 134 1.86 7.75 2.59
N ARG A 135 3.14 8.04 2.75
CA ARG A 135 3.60 9.33 3.26
C ARG A 135 4.85 9.80 2.54
N ASN A 136 5.04 11.11 2.45
CA ASN A 136 6.27 11.69 1.94
C ASN A 136 7.23 12.00 3.09
N LYS A 137 8.43 11.43 3.07
CA LYS A 137 9.43 11.63 4.13
C LYS A 137 9.88 13.08 4.27
N LYS A 138 9.85 13.87 3.18
CA LYS A 138 10.25 15.27 3.21
C LYS A 138 9.23 16.11 3.96
N ASP A 139 7.93 15.91 3.70
CA ASP A 139 6.84 16.59 4.41
C ASP A 139 6.92 16.31 5.91
N TRP A 140 7.10 15.04 6.28
CA TRP A 140 7.23 14.64 7.68
C TRP A 140 8.44 15.25 8.41
N LYS A 141 9.58 15.39 7.72
CA LYS A 141 10.75 16.09 8.27
C LYS A 141 10.50 17.58 8.50
N GLN A 142 9.56 18.17 7.76
CA GLN A 142 9.14 19.56 7.89
C GLN A 142 7.95 19.75 8.87
N GLY A 143 7.52 18.67 9.55
CA GLY A 143 6.39 18.70 10.49
C GLY A 143 5.02 18.63 9.84
N ILE A 144 4.95 18.46 8.50
CA ILE A 144 3.70 18.35 7.77
C ILE A 144 3.20 16.88 7.85
N LYS A 145 2.15 16.65 8.62
CA LYS A 145 1.54 15.33 8.78
C LYS A 145 0.54 15.07 7.65
N LYS A 146 1.04 14.63 6.51
CA LYS A 146 0.25 14.35 5.32
C LYS A 146 0.33 12.88 4.91
N TYR A 147 -0.83 12.30 4.63
CA TYR A 147 -0.97 10.93 4.15
C TYR A 147 -1.63 10.90 2.77
N TYR A 148 -1.38 9.81 2.07
CA TYR A 148 -1.97 9.47 0.77
C TYR A 148 -2.64 8.11 0.91
N LEU A 149 -3.97 8.09 0.96
CA LEU A 149 -4.76 6.87 0.96
C LEU A 149 -5.05 6.46 -0.49
N MET A 150 -4.72 5.22 -0.83
CA MET A 150 -4.99 4.63 -2.14
C MET A 150 -5.60 3.26 -1.97
N VAL A 151 -6.64 2.95 -2.75
CA VAL A 151 -7.24 1.62 -2.84
C VAL A 151 -7.30 1.23 -4.31
N PHE A 152 -6.74 0.07 -4.64
CA PHE A 152 -6.67 -0.41 -6.02
C PHE A 152 -6.70 -1.93 -6.10
N ASP A 153 -7.10 -2.45 -7.26
CA ASP A 153 -7.14 -3.89 -7.50
C ASP A 153 -5.73 -4.48 -7.52
N ALA A 154 -5.53 -5.58 -6.82
CA ALA A 154 -4.23 -6.24 -6.73
C ALA A 154 -3.72 -6.71 -8.12
N SER A 155 -4.63 -7.02 -9.03
CA SER A 155 -4.34 -7.42 -10.41
C SER A 155 -3.69 -6.33 -11.29
N LEU A 156 -3.68 -5.06 -10.83
CA LEU A 156 -2.96 -3.99 -11.52
C LEU A 156 -1.45 -4.21 -11.54
N VAL A 157 -0.92 -4.99 -10.58
CA VAL A 157 0.52 -5.27 -10.47
C VAL A 157 0.75 -6.77 -10.73
N GLY A 158 1.08 -7.11 -11.97
CA GLY A 158 1.39 -8.49 -12.37
C GLY A 158 2.88 -8.74 -12.39
N TYR A 159 3.41 -9.50 -11.45
CA TYR A 159 4.84 -9.78 -11.34
C TYR A 159 5.36 -10.76 -12.41
N ASP A 160 4.48 -11.61 -12.94
CA ASP A 160 4.70 -12.49 -14.08
C ASP A 160 4.91 -11.75 -15.41
N LYS A 161 4.49 -10.48 -15.47
CA LYS A 161 4.67 -9.62 -16.65
C LYS A 161 6.05 -8.97 -16.72
N LEU A 162 6.84 -9.03 -15.65
CA LEU A 162 8.15 -8.39 -15.56
C LEU A 162 9.25 -9.31 -16.08
N ASP A 163 10.24 -8.71 -16.71
CA ASP A 163 11.49 -9.37 -17.10
C ASP A 163 12.45 -9.34 -15.90
N TRP A 164 12.73 -10.51 -15.32
CA TRP A 164 13.51 -10.64 -14.10
C TRP A 164 14.98 -10.96 -14.39
N VAL A 165 15.88 -10.19 -13.79
CA VAL A 165 17.33 -10.37 -13.90
C VAL A 165 17.96 -10.37 -12.52
N GLU A 166 19.08 -11.08 -12.38
CA GLU A 166 19.88 -11.05 -11.16
C GLU A 166 20.42 -9.66 -10.89
N SER A 167 20.47 -9.29 -9.63
CA SER A 167 21.17 -8.10 -9.17
C SER A 167 22.35 -8.48 -8.31
N PHE A 168 23.45 -7.73 -8.46
CA PHE A 168 24.72 -8.04 -7.81
C PHE A 168 25.06 -6.98 -6.77
N GLY A 169 25.65 -7.41 -5.66
CA GLY A 169 26.25 -6.55 -4.66
C GLY A 169 27.59 -5.95 -5.14
N LYS A 170 28.14 -5.06 -4.33
CA LYS A 170 29.47 -4.46 -4.59
C LYS A 170 30.59 -5.51 -4.59
N ASP A 171 30.37 -6.65 -3.95
CA ASP A 171 31.27 -7.81 -3.89
C ASP A 171 31.13 -8.77 -5.08
N GLY A 172 30.32 -8.42 -6.08
CA GLY A 172 30.04 -9.24 -7.26
C GLY A 172 29.12 -10.44 -7.01
N LYS A 173 28.61 -10.64 -5.80
CA LYS A 173 27.68 -11.73 -5.49
C LYS A 173 26.24 -11.34 -5.76
N VAL A 174 25.43 -12.32 -6.17
CA VAL A 174 23.98 -12.13 -6.34
C VAL A 174 23.33 -11.74 -5.01
N ASN A 175 22.80 -10.54 -4.94
CA ASN A 175 22.12 -10.00 -3.75
C ASN A 175 20.59 -9.95 -3.90
N GLY A 176 20.05 -10.40 -5.03
CA GLY A 176 18.61 -10.46 -5.29
C GLY A 176 18.28 -10.49 -6.77
N TRP A 177 17.07 -10.06 -7.10
CA TRP A 177 16.56 -9.98 -8.46
C TRP A 177 15.82 -8.65 -8.67
N LYS A 178 15.85 -8.16 -9.91
CA LYS A 178 15.09 -6.98 -10.34
C LYS A 178 14.18 -7.37 -11.48
N GLY A 179 12.91 -7.05 -11.34
CA GLY A 179 11.89 -7.21 -12.36
C GLY A 179 11.51 -5.84 -12.93
N THR A 180 11.71 -5.67 -14.22
CA THR A 180 11.33 -4.46 -14.96
C THR A 180 10.78 -4.85 -16.32
N LYS A 181 9.97 -3.98 -16.93
CA LYS A 181 9.56 -4.11 -18.33
C LYS A 181 9.25 -2.76 -18.88
N ASP A 182 9.75 -2.48 -20.08
CA ASP A 182 9.49 -1.22 -20.76
C ASP A 182 7.99 -1.02 -20.98
N GLY A 183 7.51 0.19 -20.71
CA GLY A 183 6.09 0.55 -20.84
C GLY A 183 5.22 0.18 -19.64
N LEU A 184 5.71 -0.60 -18.67
CA LEU A 184 4.96 -0.84 -17.44
C LEU A 184 5.22 0.26 -16.41
N PRO A 185 4.16 0.76 -15.72
CA PRO A 185 4.25 1.83 -14.73
C PRO A 185 4.73 1.34 -13.36
N TYR A 186 5.16 0.10 -13.25
CA TYR A 186 5.68 -0.49 -12.03
C TYR A 186 6.90 -1.36 -12.29
N LYS A 187 7.68 -1.57 -11.25
CA LYS A 187 8.83 -2.47 -11.20
C LYS A 187 8.90 -3.14 -9.84
N ALA A 188 9.61 -4.24 -9.75
CA ALA A 188 9.77 -4.98 -8.51
C ALA A 188 11.23 -5.39 -8.27
N SER A 189 11.51 -5.79 -7.03
CA SER A 189 12.79 -6.43 -6.69
C SER A 189 12.59 -7.40 -5.52
N ILE A 190 13.38 -8.47 -5.50
CA ILE A 190 13.46 -9.41 -4.38
C ILE A 190 14.86 -9.26 -3.79
N SER A 191 14.97 -8.95 -2.50
CA SER A 191 16.24 -8.68 -1.82
C SER A 191 16.61 -9.83 -0.90
N LYS A 192 17.72 -10.53 -1.20
CA LYS A 192 18.26 -11.62 -0.37
C LYS A 192 18.64 -11.15 1.04
N SER A 193 19.22 -9.97 1.16
CA SER A 193 19.66 -9.42 2.46
C SER A 193 18.50 -9.11 3.41
N MET A 194 17.26 -9.11 2.91
CA MET A 194 16.04 -8.86 3.68
C MET A 194 15.12 -10.08 3.67
N SER A 195 15.66 -11.28 3.78
CA SER A 195 14.90 -12.54 3.77
C SER A 195 14.05 -12.69 2.51
N ASP A 196 14.66 -12.48 1.36
CA ASP A 196 14.01 -12.54 0.05
C ASP A 196 12.71 -11.73 -0.01
N GLN A 197 12.75 -10.53 0.59
CA GLN A 197 11.61 -9.60 0.64
C GLN A 197 11.33 -9.03 -0.74
N LEU A 198 10.08 -9.15 -1.18
CA LEU A 198 9.57 -8.45 -2.36
C LEU A 198 9.42 -6.96 -2.05
N TRP A 199 9.85 -6.12 -2.98
CA TRP A 199 9.62 -4.68 -3.01
C TRP A 199 9.00 -4.30 -4.33
N THR A 200 7.98 -3.47 -4.30
CA THR A 200 7.32 -2.93 -5.48
C THR A 200 7.42 -1.41 -5.47
N GLU A 201 7.70 -0.81 -6.62
CA GLU A 201 7.63 0.63 -6.85
C GLU A 201 6.71 0.86 -8.06
N CYS A 202 5.72 1.73 -7.92
CA CYS A 202 4.70 1.96 -8.93
C CYS A 202 4.37 3.44 -9.05
N ASP A 203 4.01 3.89 -10.26
CA ASP A 203 3.49 5.23 -10.48
C ASP A 203 2.15 5.40 -9.78
N ILE A 204 2.03 6.48 -9.03
CA ILE A 204 0.83 6.75 -8.22
C ILE A 204 -0.39 6.97 -9.11
N ASP A 205 -0.23 7.64 -10.24
CA ASP A 205 -1.35 7.96 -11.13
C ASP A 205 -1.89 6.70 -11.85
N TYR A 206 -1.07 5.65 -11.96
CA TYR A 206 -1.51 4.35 -12.48
C TYR A 206 -2.43 3.61 -11.50
N LEU A 207 -2.22 3.79 -10.20
CA LEU A 207 -2.98 3.10 -9.16
C LEU A 207 -4.42 3.63 -8.98
N GLY A 208 -4.78 4.71 -9.68
CA GLY A 208 -6.13 5.24 -9.70
C GLY A 208 -6.43 6.25 -8.61
N THR A 209 -7.49 6.04 -7.82
CA THR A 209 -7.97 7.05 -6.87
C THR A 209 -7.02 7.24 -5.69
N LYS A 210 -6.58 8.48 -5.50
CA LYS A 210 -5.75 8.92 -4.37
C LYS A 210 -6.49 9.96 -3.55
N VAL A 211 -6.54 9.76 -2.24
CA VAL A 211 -7.08 10.74 -1.28
C VAL A 211 -5.94 11.28 -0.42
N GLU A 212 -5.80 12.59 -0.38
CA GLU A 212 -4.86 13.26 0.52
C GLU A 212 -5.55 13.56 1.86
N ILE A 213 -4.93 13.11 2.95
CA ILE A 213 -5.36 13.35 4.33
C ILE A 213 -4.31 14.24 4.98
N LEU A 214 -4.68 15.47 5.33
CA LEU A 214 -3.84 16.40 6.07
C LEU A 214 -4.30 16.43 7.52
N ILE A 215 -3.36 16.24 8.44
CA ILE A 215 -3.58 16.27 9.88
C ILE A 215 -2.99 17.56 10.43
N ASP A 216 -3.79 18.33 11.12
CA ASP A 216 -3.42 19.60 11.79
C ASP A 216 -2.63 19.36 13.09
#